data_db14590323d6bae9bce2c4a8c8f28ea5
#
_entry.id   db14590323d6bae9bce2c4a8c8f28ea5
#
_cell.length_a   1.000
_cell.length_b   1.000
_cell.length_c   1.000
_cell.angle_alpha   90.00
_cell.angle_beta   90.00
_cell.angle_gamma   90.00
#
_symmetry.space_group_name_H-M   'P 1'
#
loop_
_entity.id
_entity.type
_entity.pdbx_description
1 polymer ?
#
loop_
_entity_poly.entity_id
_entity_poly.type
_entity_poly.pdbx_seq_one_letter_code
_entity_poly.pdbx_strand_id
1 'polypeptide(L)'
;RKCVNFCEYNALAMMGDKVLVFPEICHSCGGCKMICPTDAITEKKREIGKIKSDITGKMEFWQGELNIGEELAVPVIEKLNENIIEEKTTIIDAPPGTTCPTIEAAIDSDYCILVTEPSPFGLNDLKITVDVIEEINKPYGVIINRAEIKYDSIIEDFLEQKGIPLLMKIPFKRKIAELYSRGIPFVENIPFWKRKFKKLYSRIEGVVNNEKINSN
;
A
#
# COMPACT_ATOMS: atom_id res chain seq x y z
N ARG A 1 6.26 37.40 3.05
CA ARG A 1 7.06 36.41 2.26
C ARG A 1 7.51 35.19 3.08
N LYS A 2 7.22 35.13 4.38
CA LYS A 2 7.61 33.98 5.22
C LYS A 2 7.07 32.66 4.69
N CYS A 3 5.84 32.65 4.17
CA CYS A 3 5.21 31.45 3.62
C CYS A 3 5.96 30.85 2.42
N VAL A 4 6.50 31.68 1.53
CA VAL A 4 7.27 31.21 0.37
C VAL A 4 8.58 30.57 0.82
N ASN A 5 9.30 31.21 1.75
CA ASN A 5 10.56 30.68 2.27
C ASN A 5 10.39 29.44 3.15
N PHE A 6 9.20 29.22 3.68
CA PHE A 6 8.87 28.09 4.56
C PHE A 6 8.45 26.84 3.77
N CYS A 7 7.94 27.02 2.54
CA CYS A 7 7.36 25.91 1.78
C CYS A 7 8.44 24.98 1.19
N GLU A 8 8.70 23.88 1.84
CA GLU A 8 9.65 22.85 1.38
C GLU A 8 9.25 22.21 0.03
N TYR A 9 7.97 22.26 -0.30
CA TYR A 9 7.42 21.71 -1.56
C TYR A 9 7.43 22.69 -2.72
N ASN A 10 7.93 23.92 -2.51
CA ASN A 10 7.91 24.98 -3.52
C ASN A 10 6.52 25.27 -4.13
N ALA A 11 5.46 24.95 -3.40
CA ALA A 11 4.08 25.21 -3.82
C ALA A 11 3.69 26.71 -3.79
N LEU A 12 4.59 27.57 -3.32
CA LEU A 12 4.42 29.01 -3.27
C LEU A 12 5.63 29.71 -3.91
N ALA A 13 5.39 30.64 -4.83
CA ALA A 13 6.45 31.43 -5.45
C ALA A 13 6.10 32.93 -5.49
N MET A 14 7.13 33.78 -5.53
CA MET A 14 6.95 35.21 -5.71
C MET A 14 6.92 35.58 -7.17
N MET A 15 5.92 36.36 -7.58
CA MET A 15 5.90 37.05 -8.86
C MET A 15 5.67 38.55 -8.60
N GLY A 16 6.76 39.33 -8.60
CA GLY A 16 6.72 40.73 -8.14
C GLY A 16 6.30 40.82 -6.68
N ASP A 17 5.20 41.48 -6.40
CA ASP A 17 4.67 41.64 -5.03
C ASP A 17 3.55 40.64 -4.68
N LYS A 18 3.23 39.72 -5.60
CA LYS A 18 2.18 38.70 -5.40
C LYS A 18 2.78 37.35 -5.13
N VAL A 19 2.12 36.57 -4.26
CA VAL A 19 2.39 35.16 -4.06
C VAL A 19 1.55 34.35 -5.04
N LEU A 20 2.23 33.55 -5.86
CA LEU A 20 1.57 32.52 -6.67
C LEU A 20 1.48 31.23 -5.86
N VAL A 21 0.40 30.53 -6.04
CA VAL A 21 0.14 29.22 -5.41
C VAL A 21 0.02 28.17 -6.51
N PHE A 22 0.72 27.07 -6.35
CA PHE A 22 0.65 25.88 -7.21
C PHE A 22 -0.07 24.77 -6.43
N PRO A 23 -1.41 24.67 -6.57
CA PRO A 23 -2.20 23.70 -5.79
C PRO A 23 -1.83 22.24 -6.05
N GLU A 24 -1.31 21.94 -7.23
CA GLU A 24 -0.98 20.59 -7.71
C GLU A 24 0.16 19.97 -6.88
N ILE A 25 1.12 20.79 -6.48
CA ILE A 25 2.27 20.35 -5.67
C ILE A 25 2.14 20.73 -4.18
N CYS A 26 1.00 21.26 -3.77
CA CYS A 26 0.73 21.65 -2.40
C CYS A 26 0.34 20.45 -1.55
N HIS A 27 1.14 20.13 -0.54
CA HIS A 27 0.91 19.02 0.40
C HIS A 27 -0.13 19.33 1.50
N SER A 28 -0.83 20.45 1.43
CA SER A 28 -1.91 20.83 2.36
C SER A 28 -1.50 20.78 3.85
N CYS A 29 -0.22 21.00 4.15
CA CYS A 29 0.34 20.89 5.52
C CYS A 29 -0.06 22.04 6.45
N GLY A 30 -0.71 23.11 5.96
CA GLY A 30 -1.15 24.26 6.74
C GLY A 30 -0.02 25.20 7.21
N GLY A 31 1.25 24.83 7.05
CA GLY A 31 2.39 25.58 7.60
C GLY A 31 2.50 27.02 7.11
N CYS A 32 2.18 27.28 5.86
CA CYS A 32 2.16 28.63 5.29
C CYS A 32 1.14 29.56 5.98
N LYS A 33 -0.02 29.02 6.36
CA LYS A 33 -1.04 29.76 7.13
C LYS A 33 -0.55 30.03 8.56
N MET A 34 0.01 29.03 9.23
CA MET A 34 0.51 29.16 10.59
C MET A 34 1.61 30.21 10.73
N ILE A 35 2.52 30.32 9.74
CA ILE A 35 3.64 31.26 9.79
C ILE A 35 3.29 32.64 9.27
N CYS A 36 2.08 32.86 8.74
CA CYS A 36 1.66 34.15 8.18
C CYS A 36 1.44 35.21 9.28
N PRO A 37 2.25 36.27 9.36
CA PRO A 37 2.12 37.22 10.46
C PRO A 37 0.89 38.13 10.36
N THR A 38 0.23 38.14 9.20
CA THR A 38 -0.94 39.01 8.92
C THR A 38 -2.21 38.21 8.70
N ASP A 39 -2.16 36.86 8.94
CA ASP A 39 -3.27 35.94 8.69
C ASP A 39 -3.92 36.08 7.29
N ALA A 40 -3.08 36.38 6.28
CA ALA A 40 -3.54 36.65 4.91
C ALA A 40 -3.78 35.38 4.08
N ILE A 41 -3.59 34.17 4.66
CA ILE A 41 -3.72 32.91 3.94
C ILE A 41 -4.97 32.18 4.43
N THR A 42 -5.85 31.85 3.52
CA THR A 42 -7.05 31.03 3.76
C THR A 42 -6.95 29.72 3.02
N GLU A 43 -7.37 28.65 3.68
CA GLU A 43 -7.42 27.30 3.10
C GLU A 43 -8.81 27.02 2.56
N LYS A 44 -8.87 26.33 1.42
CA LYS A 44 -10.11 25.86 0.81
C LYS A 44 -9.99 24.37 0.52
N LYS A 45 -11.08 23.62 0.72
CA LYS A 45 -11.15 22.23 0.32
C LYS A 45 -11.07 22.11 -1.20
N ARG A 46 -10.29 21.15 -1.71
CA ARG A 46 -10.16 20.78 -3.10
C ARG A 46 -10.47 19.30 -3.25
N GLU A 47 -11.26 18.96 -4.25
CA GLU A 47 -11.49 17.56 -4.57
C GLU A 47 -10.27 16.99 -5.30
N ILE A 48 -9.61 16.01 -4.70
CA ILE A 48 -8.42 15.34 -5.24
C ILE A 48 -8.72 13.96 -5.82
N GLY A 49 -9.90 13.41 -5.54
CA GLY A 49 -10.27 12.07 -5.96
C GLY A 49 -11.66 11.68 -5.52
N LYS A 50 -12.02 10.42 -5.77
CA LYS A 50 -13.33 9.85 -5.45
C LYS A 50 -13.16 8.49 -4.79
N ILE A 51 -14.08 8.18 -3.87
CA ILE A 51 -14.24 6.83 -3.33
C ILE A 51 -15.47 6.22 -3.96
N LYS A 52 -15.32 5.00 -4.46
CA LYS A 52 -16.39 4.18 -5.03
C LYS A 52 -16.55 2.94 -4.18
N SER A 53 -17.78 2.48 -4.03
CA SER A 53 -18.09 1.22 -3.34
C SER A 53 -19.08 0.40 -4.13
N ASP A 54 -18.97 -0.92 -3.99
CA ASP A 54 -19.92 -1.89 -4.57
C ASP A 54 -20.04 -3.11 -3.65
N ILE A 55 -21.10 -3.89 -3.81
CA ILE A 55 -21.36 -5.09 -3.03
C ILE A 55 -21.53 -6.27 -3.98
N THR A 56 -20.68 -7.26 -3.84
CA THR A 56 -20.77 -8.52 -4.60
C THR A 56 -20.96 -9.70 -3.66
N GLY A 57 -22.17 -10.20 -3.56
CA GLY A 57 -22.54 -11.29 -2.64
C GLY A 57 -22.38 -10.86 -1.17
N LYS A 58 -21.38 -11.45 -0.47
CA LYS A 58 -21.04 -11.10 0.92
C LYS A 58 -19.84 -10.18 1.04
N MET A 59 -19.23 -9.81 -0.08
CA MET A 59 -18.03 -8.99 -0.13
C MET A 59 -18.40 -7.55 -0.44
N GLU A 60 -17.90 -6.64 0.36
CA GLU A 60 -17.93 -5.20 0.11
C GLU A 60 -16.61 -4.83 -0.58
N PHE A 61 -16.69 -4.06 -1.64
CA PHE A 61 -15.55 -3.57 -2.39
C PHE A 61 -15.49 -2.05 -2.29
N TRP A 62 -14.32 -1.53 -1.99
CA TRP A 62 -14.05 -0.10 -1.91
C TRP A 62 -12.84 0.25 -2.75
N GLN A 63 -12.92 1.33 -3.50
CA GLN A 63 -11.84 1.79 -4.38
C GLN A 63 -11.67 3.31 -4.28
N GLY A 64 -10.43 3.74 -4.08
CA GLY A 64 -10.01 5.13 -4.23
C GLY A 64 -9.51 5.40 -5.65
N GLU A 65 -9.89 6.51 -6.22
CA GLU A 65 -9.47 6.96 -7.54
C GLU A 65 -9.04 8.42 -7.46
N LEU A 66 -7.77 8.69 -7.74
CA LEU A 66 -7.24 10.05 -7.81
C LEU A 66 -7.69 10.74 -9.10
N ASN A 67 -7.89 12.04 -9.05
CA ASN A 67 -8.05 12.84 -10.23
C ASN A 67 -6.76 12.85 -11.05
N ILE A 68 -6.87 12.98 -12.37
CA ILE A 68 -5.71 13.03 -13.25
C ILE A 68 -4.84 14.23 -12.87
N GLY A 69 -3.54 14.00 -12.69
CA GLY A 69 -2.56 15.03 -12.29
C GLY A 69 -2.43 15.25 -10.78
N GLU A 70 -3.14 14.48 -9.95
CA GLU A 70 -2.96 14.49 -8.51
C GLU A 70 -1.84 13.57 -8.08
N GLU A 71 -0.94 14.05 -7.24
CA GLU A 71 0.21 13.30 -6.76
C GLU A 71 -0.03 12.71 -5.35
N LEU A 72 -0.97 13.29 -4.58
CA LEU A 72 -1.19 12.96 -3.17
C LEU A 72 -2.24 11.85 -3.01
N ALA A 73 -1.79 10.61 -2.89
CA ALA A 73 -2.68 9.46 -2.66
C ALA A 73 -3.07 9.27 -1.18
N VAL A 74 -2.23 9.72 -0.25
CA VAL A 74 -2.43 9.49 1.21
C VAL A 74 -3.81 9.90 1.69
N PRO A 75 -4.36 11.09 1.43
CA PRO A 75 -5.69 11.46 1.92
C PRO A 75 -6.84 10.59 1.36
N VAL A 76 -6.63 9.97 0.19
CA VAL A 76 -7.62 9.03 -0.38
C VAL A 76 -7.52 7.69 0.34
N ILE A 77 -6.31 7.24 0.70
CA ILE A 77 -6.08 5.99 1.45
C ILE A 77 -6.63 6.13 2.88
N GLU A 78 -6.34 7.23 3.57
CA GLU A 78 -6.92 7.54 4.88
C GLU A 78 -8.46 7.46 4.83
N LYS A 79 -9.05 8.07 3.80
CA LYS A 79 -10.51 8.05 3.63
C LYS A 79 -11.06 6.66 3.28
N LEU A 80 -10.30 5.80 2.61
CA LEU A 80 -10.66 4.39 2.41
C LEU A 80 -10.61 3.62 3.73
N ASN A 81 -9.57 3.83 4.52
CA ASN A 81 -9.37 3.15 5.80
C ASN A 81 -10.50 3.43 6.81
N GLU A 82 -11.16 4.60 6.74
CA GLU A 82 -12.35 4.89 7.54
C GLU A 82 -13.52 3.89 7.34
N ASN A 83 -13.50 3.10 6.26
CA ASN A 83 -14.53 2.11 5.95
C ASN A 83 -14.15 0.68 6.41
N ILE A 84 -13.01 0.51 7.07
CA ILE A 84 -12.60 -0.77 7.64
C ILE A 84 -13.50 -1.09 8.83
N ILE A 85 -14.02 -2.32 8.87
CA ILE A 85 -14.87 -2.83 9.93
C ILE A 85 -14.07 -3.87 10.70
N GLU A 86 -13.81 -3.64 11.98
CA GLU A 86 -12.95 -4.47 12.84
C GLU A 86 -13.41 -5.94 12.93
N GLU A 87 -14.72 -6.21 12.85
CA GLU A 87 -15.28 -7.57 12.92
C GLU A 87 -15.21 -8.32 11.59
N LYS A 88 -14.74 -7.67 10.53
CA LYS A 88 -14.61 -8.27 9.19
C LYS A 88 -13.15 -8.42 8.78
N THR A 89 -12.87 -9.45 8.01
CA THR A 89 -11.58 -9.55 7.31
C THR A 89 -11.54 -8.54 6.18
N THR A 90 -10.61 -7.60 6.26
CA THR A 90 -10.33 -6.62 5.20
C THR A 90 -9.04 -6.98 4.48
N ILE A 91 -9.04 -6.93 3.16
CA ILE A 91 -7.84 -7.10 2.33
C ILE A 91 -7.58 -5.76 1.65
N ILE A 92 -6.43 -5.16 1.94
CA ILE A 92 -5.98 -3.90 1.37
C ILE A 92 -5.01 -4.19 0.23
N ASP A 93 -5.38 -3.79 -0.99
CA ASP A 93 -4.48 -3.80 -2.15
C ASP A 93 -3.69 -2.48 -2.14
N ALA A 94 -2.51 -2.53 -1.53
CA ALA A 94 -1.66 -1.36 -1.34
C ALA A 94 -0.97 -0.94 -2.65
N PRO A 95 -0.73 0.37 -2.85
CA PRO A 95 0.08 0.82 -3.97
C PRO A 95 1.51 0.25 -3.91
N PRO A 96 2.16 0.06 -5.06
CA PRO A 96 3.53 -0.46 -5.10
C PRO A 96 4.56 0.55 -4.56
N GLY A 97 5.70 0.03 -4.13
CA GLY A 97 6.83 0.84 -3.66
C GLY A 97 6.91 0.96 -2.15
N THR A 98 7.72 1.90 -1.67
CA THR A 98 8.06 2.10 -0.25
C THR A 98 7.80 3.54 0.20
N THR A 99 6.87 4.21 -0.46
CA THR A 99 6.51 5.61 -0.23
C THR A 99 5.38 5.75 0.80
N CYS A 100 5.09 6.99 1.21
CA CYS A 100 4.03 7.29 2.17
C CYS A 100 2.68 6.60 1.88
N PRO A 101 2.19 6.49 0.64
CA PRO A 101 0.97 5.74 0.34
C PRO A 101 1.01 4.26 0.74
N THR A 102 2.15 3.59 0.57
CA THR A 102 2.32 2.18 0.95
C THR A 102 2.33 2.04 2.48
N ILE A 103 3.01 2.94 3.18
CA ILE A 103 3.05 2.98 4.63
C ILE A 103 1.65 3.22 5.20
N GLU A 104 0.93 4.20 4.65
CA GLU A 104 -0.42 4.54 5.06
C GLU A 104 -1.39 3.36 4.89
N ALA A 105 -1.26 2.61 3.80
CA ALA A 105 -2.06 1.40 3.58
C ALA A 105 -1.72 0.26 4.55
N ALA A 106 -0.49 0.21 5.07
CA ALA A 106 0.03 -0.87 5.91
C ALA A 106 -0.08 -0.58 7.42
N ILE A 107 -0.06 0.70 7.83
CA ILE A 107 0.15 1.09 9.24
C ILE A 107 -0.94 0.55 10.18
N ASP A 108 -2.18 0.44 9.74
CA ASP A 108 -3.31 -0.06 10.53
C ASP A 108 -3.63 -1.54 10.24
N SER A 109 -2.82 -2.22 9.40
CA SER A 109 -3.04 -3.64 9.11
C SER A 109 -2.57 -4.54 10.27
N ASP A 110 -3.24 -5.67 10.46
CA ASP A 110 -2.81 -6.70 11.42
C ASP A 110 -1.67 -7.55 10.86
N TYR A 111 -1.50 -7.65 9.54
CA TYR A 111 -0.49 -8.47 8.89
C TYR A 111 -0.19 -7.99 7.47
N CYS A 112 1.08 -7.92 7.09
CA CYS A 112 1.51 -7.54 5.75
C CYS A 112 1.95 -8.77 4.93
N ILE A 113 1.42 -8.89 3.71
CA ILE A 113 1.88 -9.90 2.73
C ILE A 113 2.73 -9.18 1.69
N LEU A 114 4.03 -9.43 1.69
CA LEU A 114 4.94 -8.89 0.69
C LEU A 114 5.01 -9.83 -0.51
N VAL A 115 4.72 -9.31 -1.69
CA VAL A 115 4.73 -10.10 -2.92
C VAL A 115 5.89 -9.65 -3.80
N THR A 116 6.78 -10.58 -4.14
CA THR A 116 7.96 -10.31 -4.98
C THR A 116 8.11 -11.32 -6.10
N GLU A 117 8.99 -11.02 -7.05
CA GLU A 117 9.40 -11.92 -8.15
C GLU A 117 10.87 -12.34 -7.97
N PRO A 118 11.26 -13.55 -8.41
CA PRO A 118 12.62 -14.05 -8.25
C PRO A 118 13.56 -13.42 -9.27
N SER A 119 13.91 -12.16 -9.04
CA SER A 119 14.82 -11.36 -9.85
C SER A 119 15.70 -10.45 -8.98
N PRO A 120 16.85 -9.98 -9.48
CA PRO A 120 17.66 -9.01 -8.74
C PRO A 120 16.92 -7.73 -8.37
N PHE A 121 16.02 -7.24 -9.24
CA PHE A 121 15.16 -6.09 -8.96
C PHE A 121 14.14 -6.41 -7.86
N GLY A 122 13.44 -7.56 -7.99
CA GLY A 122 12.49 -8.01 -6.97
C GLY A 122 13.14 -8.22 -5.60
N LEU A 123 14.39 -8.70 -5.56
CA LEU A 123 15.16 -8.80 -4.31
C LEU A 123 15.47 -7.42 -3.71
N ASN A 124 15.91 -6.47 -4.55
CA ASN A 124 16.23 -5.12 -4.08
C ASN A 124 14.98 -4.43 -3.48
N ASP A 125 13.87 -4.48 -4.21
CA ASP A 125 12.61 -3.87 -3.77
C ASP A 125 12.07 -4.55 -2.52
N LEU A 126 12.20 -5.89 -2.42
CA LEU A 126 11.83 -6.63 -1.23
C LEU A 126 12.64 -6.19 -0.01
N LYS A 127 13.96 -6.02 -0.14
CA LYS A 127 14.83 -5.57 0.96
C LYS A 127 14.38 -4.21 1.52
N ILE A 128 14.17 -3.24 0.63
CA ILE A 128 13.73 -1.90 1.03
C ILE A 128 12.34 -1.96 1.68
N THR A 129 11.43 -2.78 1.13
CA THR A 129 10.08 -2.93 1.69
C THR A 129 10.12 -3.60 3.06
N VAL A 130 10.96 -4.61 3.24
CA VAL A 130 11.17 -5.27 4.54
C VAL A 130 11.63 -4.27 5.60
N ASP A 131 12.64 -3.46 5.29
CA ASP A 131 13.14 -2.45 6.21
C ASP A 131 12.03 -1.47 6.65
N VAL A 132 11.17 -1.04 5.73
CA VAL A 132 10.02 -0.17 6.02
C VAL A 132 8.98 -0.86 6.89
N ILE A 133 8.63 -2.12 6.60
CA ILE A 133 7.62 -2.86 7.38
C ILE A 133 8.14 -3.20 8.78
N GLU A 134 9.44 -3.50 8.92
CA GLU A 134 10.08 -3.68 10.22
C GLU A 134 10.05 -2.38 11.04
N GLU A 135 10.26 -1.22 10.42
CA GLU A 135 10.23 0.09 11.10
C GLU A 135 8.83 0.44 11.62
N ILE A 136 7.77 0.11 10.89
CA ILE A 136 6.38 0.27 11.37
C ILE A 136 5.92 -0.87 12.30
N ASN A 137 6.81 -1.83 12.60
CA ASN A 137 6.60 -2.92 13.54
C ASN A 137 5.35 -3.78 13.24
N LYS A 138 5.16 -4.17 11.98
CA LYS A 138 4.05 -5.03 11.56
C LYS A 138 4.52 -6.46 11.31
N PRO A 139 3.74 -7.48 11.71
CA PRO A 139 4.01 -8.85 11.32
C PRO A 139 3.84 -9.02 9.81
N TYR A 140 4.73 -9.79 9.20
CA TYR A 140 4.73 -9.95 7.75
C TYR A 140 5.26 -11.31 7.30
N GLY A 141 5.04 -11.61 6.02
CA GLY A 141 5.65 -12.74 5.34
C GLY A 141 5.62 -12.56 3.84
N VAL A 142 6.39 -13.38 3.13
CA VAL A 142 6.67 -13.18 1.71
C VAL A 142 5.99 -14.24 0.84
N ILE A 143 5.44 -13.82 -0.28
CA ILE A 143 5.00 -14.68 -1.39
C ILE A 143 5.94 -14.42 -2.57
N ILE A 144 6.52 -15.50 -3.13
CA ILE A 144 7.24 -15.43 -4.39
C ILE A 144 6.23 -15.68 -5.52
N ASN A 145 5.94 -14.64 -6.29
CA ASN A 145 5.13 -14.72 -7.50
C ASN A 145 6.02 -14.99 -8.72
N ARG A 146 5.47 -15.58 -9.77
CA ARG A 146 6.22 -16.01 -10.97
C ARG A 146 7.43 -16.89 -10.63
N ALA A 147 7.29 -17.72 -9.58
CA ALA A 147 8.35 -18.57 -9.08
C ALA A 147 8.86 -19.53 -10.17
N GLU A 148 10.17 -19.59 -10.31
CA GLU A 148 10.88 -20.52 -11.19
C GLU A 148 12.04 -21.15 -10.41
N ILE A 149 12.10 -22.46 -10.34
CA ILE A 149 13.08 -23.23 -9.54
C ILE A 149 14.52 -22.72 -9.72
N LYS A 150 14.86 -22.26 -10.93
CA LYS A 150 16.20 -21.79 -11.26
C LYS A 150 16.56 -20.44 -10.60
N TYR A 151 15.59 -19.60 -10.30
CA TYR A 151 15.80 -18.22 -9.86
C TYR A 151 15.30 -17.94 -8.46
N ASP A 152 14.52 -18.86 -7.88
CA ASP A 152 13.90 -18.68 -6.57
C ASP A 152 14.92 -18.50 -5.45
N SER A 153 16.09 -19.17 -5.53
CA SER A 153 17.13 -19.13 -4.49
C SER A 153 17.57 -17.72 -4.12
N ILE A 154 17.58 -16.78 -5.07
CA ILE A 154 17.97 -15.40 -4.79
C ILE A 154 17.09 -14.74 -3.72
N ILE A 155 15.81 -15.09 -3.68
CA ILE A 155 14.86 -14.60 -2.67
C ILE A 155 14.92 -15.51 -1.44
N GLU A 156 14.93 -16.84 -1.61
CA GLU A 156 14.92 -17.80 -0.50
C GLU A 156 16.12 -17.63 0.43
N ASP A 157 17.33 -17.46 -0.12
CA ASP A 157 18.55 -17.21 0.65
C ASP A 157 18.45 -15.95 1.52
N PHE A 158 17.84 -14.88 0.99
CA PHE A 158 17.59 -13.67 1.75
C PHE A 158 16.57 -13.89 2.88
N LEU A 159 15.47 -14.60 2.58
CA LEU A 159 14.45 -14.89 3.58
C LEU A 159 14.99 -15.76 4.70
N GLU A 160 15.81 -16.78 4.39
CA GLU A 160 16.44 -17.66 5.37
C GLU A 160 17.41 -16.88 6.27
N GLN A 161 18.27 -16.03 5.68
CA GLN A 161 19.22 -15.19 6.42
C GLN A 161 18.54 -14.23 7.41
N LYS A 162 17.41 -13.67 7.04
CA LYS A 162 16.64 -12.74 7.86
C LYS A 162 15.61 -13.43 8.78
N GLY A 163 15.38 -14.74 8.63
CA GLY A 163 14.35 -15.47 9.36
C GLY A 163 12.92 -15.09 8.95
N ILE A 164 12.72 -14.59 7.72
CA ILE A 164 11.44 -14.11 7.21
C ILE A 164 10.59 -15.28 6.71
N PRO A 165 9.30 -15.40 7.11
CA PRO A 165 8.45 -16.50 6.67
C PRO A 165 8.18 -16.47 5.16
N LEU A 166 8.57 -17.52 4.43
CA LEU A 166 8.05 -17.78 3.11
C LEU A 166 6.65 -18.38 3.23
N LEU A 167 5.65 -17.63 2.79
CA LEU A 167 4.24 -18.00 2.89
C LEU A 167 3.82 -18.95 1.78
N MET A 168 4.17 -18.62 0.54
CA MET A 168 3.77 -19.38 -0.64
C MET A 168 4.65 -19.04 -1.85
N LYS A 169 4.76 -20.00 -2.78
CA LYS A 169 5.27 -19.78 -4.13
C LYS A 169 4.17 -19.98 -5.15
N ILE A 170 3.96 -19.00 -6.03
CA ILE A 170 3.05 -19.08 -7.16
C ILE A 170 3.91 -19.21 -8.43
N PRO A 171 3.92 -20.37 -9.10
CA PRO A 171 4.83 -20.60 -10.22
C PRO A 171 4.43 -19.81 -11.46
N PHE A 172 5.42 -19.47 -12.26
CA PHE A 172 5.18 -18.93 -13.59
C PHE A 172 4.60 -20.03 -14.50
N LYS A 173 3.31 -19.96 -14.75
CA LYS A 173 2.61 -20.91 -15.63
C LYS A 173 1.76 -20.18 -16.65
N ARG A 174 1.91 -20.56 -17.92
CA ARG A 174 1.15 -20.00 -19.05
C ARG A 174 -0.36 -20.01 -18.78
N LYS A 175 -0.90 -21.12 -18.24
CA LYS A 175 -2.33 -21.23 -17.93
C LYS A 175 -2.81 -20.17 -16.92
N ILE A 176 -1.98 -19.81 -15.92
CA ILE A 176 -2.30 -18.75 -14.96
C ILE A 176 -2.33 -17.39 -15.68
N ALA A 177 -1.33 -17.12 -16.54
CA ALA A 177 -1.27 -15.90 -17.32
C ALA A 177 -2.44 -15.76 -18.31
N GLU A 178 -2.85 -16.84 -18.96
CA GLU A 178 -4.00 -16.88 -19.87
C GLU A 178 -5.34 -16.59 -19.14
N LEU A 179 -5.54 -17.12 -17.94
CA LEU A 179 -6.72 -16.80 -17.13
C LEU A 179 -6.71 -15.34 -16.69
N TYR A 180 -5.58 -14.89 -16.18
CA TYR A 180 -5.40 -13.49 -15.75
C TYR A 180 -5.68 -12.49 -16.88
N SER A 181 -5.17 -12.74 -18.10
CA SER A 181 -5.40 -11.86 -19.25
C SER A 181 -6.87 -11.76 -19.68
N ARG A 182 -7.71 -12.70 -19.23
CA ARG A 182 -9.17 -12.70 -19.43
C ARG A 182 -9.94 -12.14 -18.23
N GLY A 183 -9.26 -11.63 -17.21
CA GLY A 183 -9.90 -11.18 -15.98
C GLY A 183 -10.49 -12.31 -15.13
N ILE A 184 -10.05 -13.56 -15.33
CA ILE A 184 -10.57 -14.72 -14.61
C ILE A 184 -9.61 -15.09 -13.47
N PRO A 185 -10.05 -15.04 -12.21
CA PRO A 185 -9.26 -15.51 -11.09
C PRO A 185 -8.91 -16.98 -11.24
N PHE A 186 -7.63 -17.30 -11.30
CA PHE A 186 -7.18 -18.70 -11.55
C PHE A 186 -7.59 -19.65 -10.43
N VAL A 187 -7.88 -19.16 -9.24
CA VAL A 187 -8.36 -19.95 -8.10
C VAL A 187 -9.74 -20.58 -8.33
N GLU A 188 -10.56 -19.99 -9.19
CA GLU A 188 -11.87 -20.54 -9.57
C GLU A 188 -11.74 -21.72 -10.51
N ASN A 189 -10.73 -21.71 -11.38
CA ASN A 189 -10.52 -22.72 -12.42
C ASN A 189 -9.51 -23.79 -12.01
N ILE A 190 -8.75 -23.59 -10.95
CA ILE A 190 -7.73 -24.52 -10.47
C ILE A 190 -7.94 -24.79 -8.98
N PRO A 191 -8.73 -25.83 -8.61
CA PRO A 191 -9.11 -26.11 -7.21
C PRO A 191 -7.93 -26.28 -6.24
N PHE A 192 -6.77 -26.73 -6.74
CA PHE A 192 -5.53 -26.80 -5.96
C PHE A 192 -5.15 -25.45 -5.35
N TRP A 193 -5.25 -24.37 -6.12
CA TRP A 193 -4.91 -23.02 -5.66
C TRP A 193 -5.93 -22.50 -4.65
N LYS A 194 -7.20 -22.77 -4.83
CA LYS A 194 -8.23 -22.41 -3.86
C LYS A 194 -7.91 -22.98 -2.46
N ARG A 195 -7.47 -24.24 -2.39
CA ARG A 195 -7.05 -24.88 -1.13
C ARG A 195 -5.78 -24.23 -0.55
N LYS A 196 -4.81 -23.89 -1.41
CA LYS A 196 -3.57 -23.23 -1.00
C LYS A 196 -3.83 -21.87 -0.37
N PHE A 197 -4.66 -21.03 -1.00
CA PHE A 197 -5.02 -19.71 -0.47
C PHE A 197 -5.85 -19.81 0.82
N LYS A 198 -6.76 -20.75 0.93
CA LYS A 198 -7.48 -20.99 2.19
C LYS A 198 -6.53 -21.36 3.32
N LYS A 199 -5.55 -22.23 3.05
CA LYS A 199 -4.53 -22.59 4.05
C LYS A 199 -3.65 -21.41 4.44
N LEU A 200 -3.28 -20.58 3.47
CA LEU A 200 -2.55 -19.34 3.71
C LEU A 200 -3.35 -18.41 4.64
N TYR A 201 -4.61 -18.17 4.32
CA TYR A 201 -5.49 -17.36 5.15
C TYR A 201 -5.55 -17.87 6.60
N SER A 202 -5.84 -19.15 6.81
CA SER A 202 -5.89 -19.73 8.16
C SER A 202 -4.54 -19.65 8.91
N ARG A 203 -3.41 -19.70 8.20
CA ARG A 203 -2.09 -19.52 8.81
C ARG A 203 -1.90 -18.09 9.31
N ILE A 204 -2.26 -17.10 8.49
CA ILE A 204 -2.15 -15.67 8.83
C ILE A 204 -3.11 -15.34 9.99
N GLU A 205 -4.36 -15.78 9.90
CA GLU A 205 -5.36 -15.62 10.97
C GLU A 205 -4.86 -16.17 12.30
N GLY A 206 -4.18 -17.32 12.29
CA GLY A 206 -3.55 -17.90 13.47
C GLY A 206 -2.44 -17.03 14.07
N VAL A 207 -1.63 -16.36 13.23
CA VAL A 207 -0.59 -15.42 13.70
C VAL A 207 -1.23 -14.19 14.34
N VAL A 208 -2.16 -13.55 13.64
CA VAL A 208 -2.87 -12.35 14.11
C VAL A 208 -3.58 -12.59 15.45
N ASN A 209 -4.28 -13.73 15.58
CA ASN A 209 -4.96 -14.07 16.83
C ASN A 209 -4.00 -14.30 17.99
N ASN A 210 -2.84 -14.93 17.77
CA ASN A 210 -1.84 -15.12 18.80
C ASN A 210 -1.20 -13.82 19.26
N GLU A 211 -0.98 -12.86 18.38
CA GLU A 211 -0.45 -11.55 18.74
C GLU A 211 -1.45 -10.74 19.56
N LYS A 212 -2.73 -10.76 19.21
CA LYS A 212 -3.80 -10.11 19.99
C LYS A 212 -3.92 -10.67 21.42
N ILE A 213 -3.67 -11.98 21.61
CA ILE A 213 -3.66 -12.61 22.94
C ILE A 213 -2.45 -12.16 23.77
N ASN A 214 -1.29 -11.99 23.15
CA ASN A 214 -0.06 -11.60 23.84
C ASN A 214 0.02 -10.07 24.14
N SER A 215 -0.83 -9.27 23.53
CA SER A 215 -0.87 -7.81 23.67
C SER A 215 -1.89 -7.33 24.71
N ASN A 216 -2.73 -8.22 25.25
CA ASN A 216 -3.67 -7.99 26.36
C ASN A 216 -3.13 -8.53 27.68
#